data_c0a938c38cb22bcb099778f8eb9b4833
#
_entry.id   c0a938c38cb22bcb099778f8eb9b4833
#
_cell.length_a   1.000
_cell.length_b   1.000
_cell.length_c   1.000
_cell.angle_alpha   90.00
_cell.angle_beta   90.00
_cell.angle_gamma   90.00
#
_symmetry.space_group_name_H-M   'P 1'
#
loop_
_entity.id
_entity.type
_entity.pdbx_description
1 polymer ?
#
loop_
_entity_poly.entity_id
_entity_poly.type
_entity_poly.pdbx_seq_one_letter_code
_entity_poly.pdbx_strand_id
1 'polypeptide(L)'
;MIAFVASFLISTNAPAAEVIANCRTMVPSDVELKGRIVLRSRRGIAQAEYDYDLVRKGGETELSVSKDGKKVEFEKSGPILGTDVTWSDITLDYLWWDDFAYDERREGESVHGQVCTVIVMKKGERTVRVWVDRKTGALMQAEEEKDGKAVRRLWGTRLKKFGERWMANVMEVETIGSGHRTKITVEELK
;
A
#
# COMPACT_ATOMS: atom_id res chain seq x y z
N MET A 1 -30.89 -11.75 9.32
CA MET A 1 -29.91 -12.61 8.62
C MET A 1 -28.53 -12.11 9.02
N ILE A 2 -27.87 -12.79 9.95
CA ILE A 2 -26.58 -12.37 10.55
C ILE A 2 -25.50 -12.87 9.60
N ALA A 3 -24.82 -11.94 8.90
CA ALA A 3 -23.67 -12.30 8.07
C ALA A 3 -22.51 -12.68 8.99
N PHE A 4 -22.16 -13.94 9.00
CA PHE A 4 -20.91 -14.42 9.60
C PHE A 4 -19.74 -13.85 8.81
N VAL A 5 -19.05 -12.88 9.39
CA VAL A 5 -17.69 -12.54 8.97
C VAL A 5 -16.82 -13.72 9.45
N ALA A 6 -16.48 -14.60 8.51
CA ALA A 6 -15.52 -15.67 8.79
C ALA A 6 -14.16 -14.99 9.05
N SER A 7 -13.83 -14.83 10.33
CA SER A 7 -12.48 -14.47 10.76
C SER A 7 -11.60 -15.70 10.50
N PHE A 8 -10.94 -15.74 9.36
CA PHE A 8 -9.86 -16.69 9.13
C PHE A 8 -8.71 -16.31 10.05
N LEU A 9 -8.54 -17.08 11.12
CA LEU A 9 -7.30 -17.05 11.89
C LEU A 9 -6.22 -17.64 10.98
N ILE A 10 -5.39 -16.78 10.40
CA ILE A 10 -4.22 -17.25 9.65
C ILE A 10 -3.31 -17.93 10.66
N SER A 11 -3.15 -19.23 10.51
CA SER A 11 -2.25 -20.04 11.35
C SER A 11 -0.84 -19.46 11.26
N THR A 12 -0.11 -19.48 12.37
CA THR A 12 1.32 -19.08 12.40
C THR A 12 2.20 -19.89 11.44
N ASN A 13 1.68 -20.99 10.88
CA ASN A 13 2.34 -21.89 9.95
C ASN A 13 1.73 -21.88 8.53
N ALA A 14 0.86 -20.92 8.21
CA ALA A 14 0.31 -20.85 6.86
C ALA A 14 1.44 -20.58 5.84
N PRO A 15 1.48 -21.27 4.67
CA PRO A 15 2.48 -21.00 3.64
C PRO A 15 2.48 -19.52 3.23
N ALA A 16 3.65 -18.94 2.93
CA ALA A 16 3.75 -17.53 2.50
C ALA A 16 2.81 -17.21 1.34
N ALA A 17 2.60 -18.18 0.44
CA ALA A 17 1.66 -18.10 -0.67
C ALA A 17 0.21 -17.88 -0.22
N GLU A 18 -0.22 -18.52 0.85
CA GLU A 18 -1.57 -18.36 1.41
C GLU A 18 -1.74 -16.98 2.03
N VAL A 19 -0.73 -16.49 2.77
CA VAL A 19 -0.75 -15.14 3.36
C VAL A 19 -0.87 -14.07 2.28
N ILE A 20 -0.07 -14.16 1.21
CA ILE A 20 -0.13 -13.23 0.09
C ILE A 20 -1.43 -13.37 -0.69
N ALA A 21 -1.92 -14.59 -0.92
CA ALA A 21 -3.22 -14.81 -1.57
C ALA A 21 -4.35 -14.14 -0.79
N ASN A 22 -4.40 -14.31 0.54
CA ASN A 22 -5.38 -13.65 1.40
C ASN A 22 -5.23 -12.11 1.34
N CYS A 23 -4.01 -11.59 1.40
CA CYS A 23 -3.76 -10.15 1.27
C CYS A 23 -4.27 -9.60 -0.07
N ARG A 24 -4.05 -10.31 -1.17
CA ARG A 24 -4.57 -9.95 -2.50
C ARG A 24 -6.09 -9.87 -2.54
N THR A 25 -6.82 -10.70 -1.79
CA THR A 25 -8.29 -10.63 -1.75
C THR A 25 -8.81 -9.33 -1.13
N MET A 26 -8.01 -8.68 -0.28
CA MET A 26 -8.35 -7.41 0.34
C MET A 26 -8.12 -6.22 -0.60
N VAL A 27 -7.35 -6.42 -1.68
CA VAL A 27 -7.10 -5.41 -2.71
C VAL A 27 -7.97 -5.71 -3.92
N PRO A 28 -8.91 -4.83 -4.30
CA PRO A 28 -9.81 -5.10 -5.42
C PRO A 28 -9.06 -5.39 -6.73
N SER A 29 -9.44 -6.47 -7.42
CA SER A 29 -8.88 -6.84 -8.74
C SER A 29 -9.38 -5.92 -9.85
N ASP A 30 -10.67 -5.54 -9.74
CA ASP A 30 -11.31 -4.57 -10.63
C ASP A 30 -11.82 -3.44 -9.77
N VAL A 31 -11.35 -2.22 -10.05
CA VAL A 31 -11.61 -1.06 -9.21
C VAL A 31 -11.34 0.24 -9.96
N GLU A 32 -12.19 1.22 -9.69
CA GLU A 32 -11.92 2.62 -10.00
C GLU A 32 -11.77 3.38 -8.68
N LEU A 33 -10.61 3.96 -8.44
CA LEU A 33 -10.31 4.78 -7.26
C LEU A 33 -10.07 6.21 -7.68
N LYS A 34 -10.59 7.15 -6.89
CA LYS A 34 -10.22 8.55 -6.97
C LYS A 34 -9.74 9.04 -5.62
N GLY A 35 -8.79 9.94 -5.63
CA GLY A 35 -8.29 10.48 -4.40
C GLY A 35 -7.24 11.55 -4.56
N ARG A 36 -6.54 11.84 -3.48
CA ARG A 36 -5.54 12.91 -3.40
C ARG A 36 -4.21 12.45 -2.86
N ILE A 37 -3.16 13.09 -3.37
CA ILE A 37 -1.77 12.98 -2.92
C ILE A 37 -1.39 14.36 -2.37
N VAL A 38 -1.03 14.44 -1.08
CA VAL A 38 -0.66 15.70 -0.43
C VAL A 38 0.73 15.56 0.19
N LEU A 39 1.72 16.24 -0.41
CA LEU A 39 3.06 16.36 0.16
C LEU A 39 3.02 17.32 1.36
N ARG A 40 3.57 16.90 2.49
CA ARG A 40 3.63 17.69 3.72
C ARG A 40 5.05 17.80 4.24
N SER A 41 5.40 18.99 4.71
CA SER A 41 6.63 19.20 5.47
C SER A 41 6.59 18.40 6.79
N ARG A 42 7.75 18.27 7.45
CA ARG A 42 7.85 17.70 8.81
C ARG A 42 6.90 18.37 9.82
N ARG A 43 6.54 19.63 9.62
CA ARG A 43 5.58 20.37 10.46
C ARG A 43 4.12 20.14 10.07
N GLY A 44 3.84 19.27 9.09
CA GLY A 44 2.48 18.94 8.62
C GLY A 44 1.89 19.97 7.64
N ILE A 45 2.64 20.98 7.24
CA ILE A 45 2.19 22.01 6.29
C ILE A 45 2.18 21.43 4.88
N ALA A 46 1.04 21.52 4.18
CA ALA A 46 0.92 21.09 2.79
C ALA A 46 1.82 21.95 1.88
N GLN A 47 2.61 21.28 1.04
CA GLN A 47 3.56 21.91 0.10
C GLN A 47 3.11 21.71 -1.35
N ALA A 48 2.48 20.58 -1.66
CA ALA A 48 1.91 20.27 -2.95
C ALA A 48 0.71 19.34 -2.80
N GLU A 49 -0.24 19.46 -3.72
CA GLU A 49 -1.45 18.63 -3.75
C GLU A 49 -1.74 18.25 -5.21
N TYR A 50 -2.14 16.97 -5.39
CA TYR A 50 -2.49 16.39 -6.68
C TYR A 50 -3.71 15.50 -6.52
N ASP A 51 -4.59 15.48 -7.52
CA ASP A 51 -5.64 14.49 -7.63
C ASP A 51 -5.13 13.28 -8.42
N TYR A 52 -5.64 12.08 -8.12
CA TYR A 52 -5.35 10.89 -8.89
C TYR A 52 -6.59 10.07 -9.19
N ASP A 53 -6.58 9.42 -10.35
CA ASP A 53 -7.53 8.41 -10.77
C ASP A 53 -6.77 7.12 -11.05
N LEU A 54 -7.16 6.03 -10.38
CA LEU A 54 -6.65 4.69 -10.62
C LEU A 54 -7.77 3.83 -11.19
N VAL A 55 -7.53 3.22 -12.33
CA VAL A 55 -8.39 2.19 -12.92
C VAL A 55 -7.62 0.89 -12.98
N ARG A 56 -8.15 -0.16 -12.36
CA ARG A 56 -7.64 -1.52 -12.52
C ARG A 56 -8.75 -2.38 -13.09
N LYS A 57 -8.48 -3.08 -14.18
CA LYS A 57 -9.45 -3.94 -14.84
C LYS A 57 -8.73 -5.03 -15.64
N GLY A 58 -9.15 -6.29 -15.45
CA GLY A 58 -8.59 -7.41 -16.19
C GLY A 58 -7.08 -7.60 -16.04
N GLY A 59 -6.50 -7.20 -14.89
CA GLY A 59 -5.05 -7.26 -14.61
C GLY A 59 -4.25 -6.06 -15.13
N GLU A 60 -4.84 -5.19 -15.93
CA GLU A 60 -4.22 -3.93 -16.35
C GLU A 60 -4.49 -2.84 -15.32
N THR A 61 -3.51 -1.96 -15.13
CA THR A 61 -3.61 -0.84 -14.19
C THR A 61 -3.19 0.46 -14.88
N GLU A 62 -4.09 1.41 -14.88
CA GLU A 62 -3.86 2.77 -15.34
C GLU A 62 -3.96 3.74 -14.17
N LEU A 63 -2.97 4.63 -14.06
CA LEU A 63 -2.95 5.70 -13.06
C LEU A 63 -2.75 7.02 -13.79
N SER A 64 -3.66 7.94 -13.58
CA SER A 64 -3.51 9.33 -14.02
C SER A 64 -3.42 10.26 -12.82
N VAL A 65 -2.62 11.31 -12.95
CA VAL A 65 -2.44 12.35 -11.92
C VAL A 65 -2.75 13.69 -12.53
N SER A 66 -3.42 14.56 -11.78
CA SER A 66 -3.73 15.91 -12.21
C SER A 66 -3.42 16.95 -11.11
N LYS A 67 -3.15 18.18 -11.54
CA LYS A 67 -2.99 19.35 -10.68
C LYS A 67 -3.88 20.46 -11.22
N ASP A 68 -4.70 21.03 -10.35
CA ASP A 68 -5.65 22.08 -10.73
C ASP A 68 -6.51 21.70 -11.96
N GLY A 69 -6.95 20.43 -12.00
CA GLY A 69 -7.75 19.85 -13.08
C GLY A 69 -7.00 19.57 -14.38
N LYS A 70 -5.68 19.79 -14.44
CA LYS A 70 -4.85 19.52 -15.62
C LYS A 70 -4.03 18.26 -15.41
N LYS A 71 -4.12 17.30 -16.37
CA LYS A 71 -3.31 16.07 -16.35
C LYS A 71 -1.82 16.44 -16.36
N VAL A 72 -1.04 15.74 -15.54
CA VAL A 72 0.41 15.91 -15.44
C VAL A 72 1.09 14.57 -15.72
N GLU A 73 2.19 14.65 -16.47
CA GLU A 73 3.01 13.47 -16.78
C GLU A 73 3.96 13.18 -15.62
N PHE A 74 4.22 11.91 -15.35
CA PHE A 74 5.18 11.45 -14.36
C PHE A 74 5.83 10.13 -14.78
N GLU A 75 7.02 9.85 -14.27
CA GLU A 75 7.73 8.61 -14.54
C GLU A 75 7.27 7.52 -13.55
N LYS A 76 6.98 6.30 -14.08
CA LYS A 76 6.56 5.15 -13.25
C LYS A 76 7.67 4.63 -12.33
N SER A 77 8.93 4.88 -12.68
CA SER A 77 10.12 4.39 -11.97
C SER A 77 10.53 5.23 -10.77
N GLY A 78 9.95 6.42 -10.62
CA GLY A 78 10.34 7.38 -9.59
C GLY A 78 9.20 7.94 -8.76
N PRO A 79 9.51 8.88 -7.86
CA PRO A 79 8.53 9.63 -7.10
C PRO A 79 7.64 10.47 -8.00
N ILE A 80 6.34 10.47 -7.75
CA ILE A 80 5.37 11.26 -8.49
C ILE A 80 5.56 12.73 -8.15
N LEU A 81 6.03 13.52 -9.12
CA LEU A 81 6.13 15.00 -9.05
C LEU A 81 6.81 15.52 -7.78
N GLY A 82 7.88 14.87 -7.34
CA GLY A 82 8.67 15.27 -6.17
C GLY A 82 8.02 14.96 -4.81
N THR A 83 6.96 14.16 -4.79
CA THR A 83 6.38 13.60 -3.56
C THR A 83 7.17 12.38 -3.09
N ASP A 84 6.80 11.76 -1.96
CA ASP A 84 7.35 10.46 -1.55
C ASP A 84 6.68 9.27 -2.27
N VAL A 85 5.53 9.50 -2.90
CA VAL A 85 4.68 8.48 -3.50
C VAL A 85 5.20 8.09 -4.87
N THR A 86 5.26 6.79 -5.13
CA THR A 86 5.53 6.22 -6.46
C THR A 86 4.27 5.57 -7.04
N TRP A 87 4.34 5.18 -8.29
CA TRP A 87 3.31 4.37 -8.95
C TRP A 87 3.02 3.09 -8.15
N SER A 88 4.04 2.41 -7.63
CA SER A 88 3.92 1.19 -6.81
C SER A 88 3.16 1.40 -5.50
N ASP A 89 3.24 2.57 -4.87
CA ASP A 89 2.53 2.82 -3.61
C ASP A 89 1.02 2.94 -3.81
N ILE A 90 0.58 3.46 -4.96
CA ILE A 90 -0.84 3.60 -5.27
C ILE A 90 -1.41 2.29 -5.83
N THR A 91 -0.63 1.60 -6.67
CA THR A 91 -1.08 0.37 -7.34
C THR A 91 -0.85 -0.88 -6.52
N LEU A 92 0.05 -0.85 -5.53
CA LEU A 92 0.48 -2.00 -4.74
C LEU A 92 0.96 -3.17 -5.60
N ASP A 93 1.58 -2.89 -6.76
CA ASP A 93 1.98 -3.89 -7.76
C ASP A 93 2.89 -4.98 -7.21
N TYR A 94 3.68 -4.66 -6.19
CA TYR A 94 4.56 -5.62 -5.52
C TYR A 94 3.80 -6.80 -4.89
N LEU A 95 2.53 -6.67 -4.55
CA LEU A 95 1.73 -7.77 -4.02
C LEU A 95 1.53 -8.89 -5.06
N TRP A 96 1.70 -8.61 -6.36
CA TRP A 96 1.57 -9.58 -7.45
C TRP A 96 2.90 -10.10 -7.98
N TRP A 97 4.03 -9.80 -7.32
CA TRP A 97 5.30 -10.41 -7.68
C TRP A 97 5.33 -11.89 -7.28
N ASP A 98 6.05 -12.71 -8.05
CA ASP A 98 6.07 -14.17 -7.88
C ASP A 98 7.16 -14.65 -6.92
N ASP A 99 8.25 -13.88 -6.75
CA ASP A 99 9.33 -14.19 -5.81
C ASP A 99 9.02 -13.57 -4.45
N PHE A 100 8.65 -14.41 -3.49
CA PHE A 100 8.36 -13.97 -2.12
C PHE A 100 8.64 -15.07 -1.08
N ALA A 101 9.03 -14.65 0.12
CA ALA A 101 9.33 -15.53 1.23
C ALA A 101 9.02 -14.87 2.58
N TYR A 102 8.85 -15.67 3.64
CA TYR A 102 8.79 -15.17 5.00
C TYR A 102 10.07 -14.45 5.40
N ASP A 103 9.93 -13.39 6.18
CA ASP A 103 11.04 -12.84 6.96
C ASP A 103 10.99 -13.36 8.40
N GLU A 104 11.59 -14.53 8.62
CA GLU A 104 11.62 -15.19 9.93
C GLU A 104 12.26 -14.30 11.03
N ARG A 105 13.15 -13.38 10.65
CA ARG A 105 13.83 -12.47 11.59
C ARG A 105 12.87 -11.44 12.18
N ARG A 106 11.73 -11.21 11.52
CA ARG A 106 10.71 -10.24 11.91
C ARG A 106 9.39 -10.89 12.32
N GLU A 107 9.44 -12.17 12.68
CA GLU A 107 8.26 -12.88 13.16
C GLU A 107 7.69 -12.21 14.42
N GLY A 108 6.36 -12.00 14.42
CA GLY A 108 5.66 -11.40 15.55
C GLY A 108 5.78 -9.88 15.66
N GLU A 109 6.41 -9.20 14.71
CA GLU A 109 6.35 -7.73 14.65
C GLU A 109 4.91 -7.25 14.55
N SER A 110 4.65 -6.06 15.10
CA SER A 110 3.32 -5.45 15.10
C SER A 110 3.35 -4.05 14.48
N VAL A 111 2.28 -3.74 13.72
CA VAL A 111 2.03 -2.41 13.16
C VAL A 111 0.72 -1.90 13.76
N HIS A 112 0.74 -0.73 14.37
CA HIS A 112 -0.41 -0.13 15.08
C HIS A 112 -1.09 -1.10 16.06
N GLY A 113 -0.29 -1.94 16.76
CA GLY A 113 -0.79 -2.92 17.74
C GLY A 113 -1.38 -4.21 17.13
N GLN A 114 -1.37 -4.37 15.81
CA GLN A 114 -1.78 -5.60 15.13
C GLN A 114 -0.55 -6.47 14.84
N VAL A 115 -0.58 -7.72 15.29
CA VAL A 115 0.51 -8.67 15.00
C VAL A 115 0.48 -9.06 13.54
N CYS A 116 1.61 -8.90 12.87
CA CYS A 116 1.74 -9.12 11.44
C CYS A 116 2.60 -10.35 11.11
N THR A 117 2.33 -10.92 9.95
CA THR A 117 3.26 -11.78 9.23
C THR A 117 4.05 -10.90 8.27
N VAL A 118 5.38 -11.07 8.27
CA VAL A 118 6.26 -10.26 7.42
C VAL A 118 6.73 -11.09 6.24
N ILE A 119 6.49 -10.58 5.03
CA ILE A 119 6.85 -11.22 3.77
C ILE A 119 7.80 -10.30 3.01
N VAL A 120 8.87 -10.86 2.47
CA VAL A 120 9.79 -10.17 1.54
C VAL A 120 9.35 -10.50 0.13
N MET A 121 9.07 -9.48 -0.67
CA MET A 121 8.70 -9.56 -2.09
C MET A 121 9.89 -9.08 -2.92
N LYS A 122 10.24 -9.81 -4.00
CA LYS A 122 11.38 -9.45 -4.86
C LYS A 122 11.00 -9.44 -6.34
N LYS A 123 11.58 -8.49 -7.09
CA LYS A 123 11.49 -8.44 -8.55
C LYS A 123 12.71 -7.72 -9.11
N GLY A 124 13.61 -8.48 -9.78
CA GLY A 124 14.91 -7.96 -10.19
C GLY A 124 15.70 -7.46 -8.99
N GLU A 125 16.16 -6.21 -9.03
CA GLU A 125 16.91 -5.58 -7.94
C GLU A 125 16.00 -4.96 -6.84
N ARG A 126 14.68 -4.92 -7.06
CA ARG A 126 13.74 -4.34 -6.11
C ARG A 126 13.38 -5.35 -5.03
N THR A 127 13.41 -4.88 -3.80
CA THR A 127 12.95 -5.63 -2.62
C THR A 127 11.94 -4.77 -1.86
N VAL A 128 10.76 -5.35 -1.61
CA VAL A 128 9.71 -4.74 -0.80
C VAL A 128 9.35 -5.70 0.32
N ARG A 129 9.41 -5.25 1.56
CA ARG A 129 8.94 -6.00 2.72
C ARG A 129 7.53 -5.54 3.05
N VAL A 130 6.61 -6.48 3.27
CA VAL A 130 5.20 -6.21 3.58
C VAL A 130 4.81 -6.83 4.91
N TRP A 131 4.07 -6.09 5.72
CA TRP A 131 3.46 -6.53 6.98
C TRP A 131 1.99 -6.78 6.73
N VAL A 132 1.60 -8.03 6.86
CA VAL A 132 0.21 -8.49 6.67
C VAL A 132 -0.38 -8.85 8.03
N ASP A 133 -1.47 -8.21 8.40
CA ASP A 133 -2.16 -8.50 9.67
C ASP A 133 -2.62 -9.96 9.71
N ARG A 134 -2.20 -10.69 10.73
CA ARG A 134 -2.52 -12.13 10.90
C ARG A 134 -4.01 -12.40 11.05
N LYS A 135 -4.76 -11.47 11.57
CA LYS A 135 -6.18 -11.63 11.86
C LYS A 135 -7.06 -11.38 10.65
N THR A 136 -6.72 -10.38 9.86
CA THR A 136 -7.58 -9.91 8.75
C THR A 136 -7.01 -10.15 7.37
N GLY A 137 -5.70 -10.38 7.24
CA GLY A 137 -5.01 -10.44 5.96
C GLY A 137 -4.76 -9.06 5.33
N ALA A 138 -5.05 -7.96 6.03
CA ALA A 138 -4.86 -6.62 5.50
C ALA A 138 -3.38 -6.24 5.43
N LEU A 139 -2.99 -5.52 4.37
CA LEU A 139 -1.69 -4.86 4.28
C LEU A 139 -1.64 -3.70 5.27
N MET A 140 -0.75 -3.78 6.25
CA MET A 140 -0.58 -2.78 7.29
C MET A 140 0.54 -1.80 6.97
N GLN A 141 1.64 -2.31 6.41
CA GLN A 141 2.84 -1.54 6.07
C GLN A 141 3.58 -2.19 4.92
N ALA A 142 4.27 -1.39 4.12
CA ALA A 142 5.26 -1.84 3.15
C ALA A 142 6.53 -1.00 3.28
N GLU A 143 7.70 -1.63 3.14
CA GLU A 143 9.01 -0.96 3.11
C GLU A 143 9.76 -1.36 1.85
N GLU A 144 10.18 -0.38 1.06
CA GLU A 144 11.13 -0.60 -0.02
C GLU A 144 12.55 -0.56 0.53
N GLU A 145 13.36 -1.55 0.15
CA GLU A 145 14.74 -1.68 0.60
C GLU A 145 15.73 -1.48 -0.54
N LYS A 146 16.85 -0.87 -0.18
CA LYS A 146 18.05 -0.79 -1.02
C LYS A 146 19.26 -1.14 -0.16
N ASP A 147 20.10 -2.04 -0.64
CA ASP A 147 21.29 -2.50 0.07
C ASP A 147 20.98 -2.99 1.51
N GLY A 148 19.84 -3.69 1.69
CA GLY A 148 19.39 -4.23 2.97
C GLY A 148 18.90 -3.19 3.98
N LYS A 149 18.71 -1.94 3.56
CA LYS A 149 18.18 -0.86 4.40
C LYS A 149 16.87 -0.34 3.84
N ALA A 150 15.89 -0.12 4.71
CA ALA A 150 14.67 0.54 4.32
C ALA A 150 14.97 1.97 3.85
N VAL A 151 14.53 2.32 2.65
CA VAL A 151 14.68 3.66 2.04
C VAL A 151 13.35 4.39 1.95
N ARG A 152 12.24 3.65 1.92
CA ARG A 152 10.89 4.19 1.88
C ARG A 152 9.94 3.32 2.69
N ARG A 153 8.90 3.93 3.24
CA ARG A 153 7.85 3.26 4.00
C ARG A 153 6.48 3.79 3.64
N LEU A 154 5.53 2.88 3.45
CA LEU A 154 4.10 3.15 3.31
C LEU A 154 3.36 2.46 4.46
N TRP A 155 2.35 3.12 5.04
CA TRP A 155 1.46 2.50 6.04
C TRP A 155 0.06 3.11 6.00
N GLY A 156 -0.94 2.29 6.36
CA GLY A 156 -2.32 2.73 6.52
C GLY A 156 -2.54 3.43 7.85
N THR A 157 -3.26 4.55 7.86
CA THR A 157 -3.54 5.32 9.08
C THR A 157 -5.02 5.41 9.42
N ARG A 158 -5.90 5.22 8.46
CA ARG A 158 -7.35 5.24 8.67
C ARG A 158 -8.03 4.19 7.81
N LEU A 159 -9.06 3.55 8.38
CA LEU A 159 -9.95 2.65 7.66
C LEU A 159 -11.29 3.35 7.39
N LYS A 160 -11.88 3.07 6.24
CA LYS A 160 -13.22 3.52 5.84
C LYS A 160 -13.95 2.37 5.15
N LYS A 161 -15.26 2.31 5.34
CA LYS A 161 -16.12 1.38 4.63
C LYS A 161 -16.57 2.00 3.30
N PHE A 162 -16.31 1.30 2.19
CA PHE A 162 -16.79 1.63 0.85
C PHE A 162 -17.70 0.49 0.39
N GLY A 163 -19.01 0.75 0.35
CA GLY A 163 -19.99 -0.32 0.17
C GLY A 163 -19.86 -1.36 1.30
N GLU A 164 -19.61 -2.61 0.96
CA GLU A 164 -19.43 -3.70 1.93
C GLU A 164 -17.96 -3.95 2.31
N ARG A 165 -16.99 -3.23 1.76
CA ARG A 165 -15.55 -3.46 1.96
C ARG A 165 -14.93 -2.44 2.90
N TRP A 166 -14.09 -2.92 3.82
CA TRP A 166 -13.22 -2.07 4.62
C TRP A 166 -11.85 -1.98 3.98
N MET A 167 -11.32 -0.80 3.80
CA MET A 167 -9.97 -0.57 3.31
C MET A 167 -9.33 0.67 3.92
N ALA A 168 -8.01 0.76 3.83
CA ALA A 168 -7.30 1.97 4.20
C ALA A 168 -7.70 3.10 3.24
N ASN A 169 -8.38 4.12 3.74
CA ASN A 169 -8.70 5.31 2.95
C ASN A 169 -7.71 6.45 3.15
N VAL A 170 -6.81 6.32 4.11
CA VAL A 170 -5.67 7.21 4.30
C VAL A 170 -4.43 6.37 4.51
N MET A 171 -3.44 6.62 3.68
CA MET A 171 -2.11 6.04 3.77
C MET A 171 -1.08 7.16 3.85
N GLU A 172 0.04 6.90 4.47
CA GLU A 172 1.17 7.81 4.49
C GLU A 172 2.40 7.13 3.91
N VAL A 173 3.18 7.89 3.16
CA VAL A 173 4.45 7.45 2.58
C VAL A 173 5.53 8.41 3.01
N GLU A 174 6.67 7.88 3.42
CA GLU A 174 7.86 8.67 3.69
C GLU A 174 9.08 8.07 2.95
N THR A 175 9.89 8.94 2.41
CA THR A 175 11.28 8.63 2.04
C THR A 175 12.14 8.88 3.27
N ILE A 176 12.78 7.81 3.77
CA ILE A 176 13.52 7.88 5.04
C ILE A 176 14.65 8.90 4.94
N GLY A 177 14.63 9.88 5.84
CA GLY A 177 15.59 10.98 5.85
C GLY A 177 15.24 12.21 5.01
N SER A 178 14.14 12.21 4.22
CA SER A 178 13.73 13.35 3.39
C SER A 178 13.30 14.57 4.20
N GLY A 179 12.75 14.35 5.38
CA GLY A 179 12.21 15.41 6.22
C GLY A 179 10.79 15.87 5.83
N HIS A 180 10.16 15.19 4.89
CA HIS A 180 8.75 15.37 4.53
C HIS A 180 8.02 14.02 4.50
N ARG A 181 6.71 14.08 4.29
CA ARG A 181 5.83 12.92 4.23
C ARG A 181 4.68 13.20 3.29
N THR A 182 4.31 12.22 2.51
CA THR A 182 3.19 12.33 1.58
C THR A 182 2.00 11.51 2.07
N LYS A 183 0.84 12.15 2.12
CA LYS A 183 -0.44 11.52 2.45
C LYS A 183 -1.18 11.17 1.16
N ILE A 184 -1.64 9.92 1.06
CA ILE A 184 -2.56 9.45 0.03
C ILE A 184 -3.93 9.30 0.69
N THR A 185 -4.97 9.86 0.06
CA THR A 185 -6.36 9.71 0.50
C THR A 185 -7.18 9.08 -0.62
N VAL A 186 -7.89 8.00 -0.34
CA VAL A 186 -8.93 7.45 -1.22
C VAL A 186 -10.25 8.13 -0.86
N GLU A 187 -10.86 8.82 -1.81
CA GLU A 187 -12.11 9.57 -1.62
C GLU A 187 -13.31 8.80 -2.17
N GLU A 188 -13.15 8.22 -3.36
CA GLU A 188 -14.16 7.42 -4.04
C GLU A 188 -13.63 6.05 -4.43
N LEU A 189 -14.50 5.06 -4.38
CA LEU A 189 -14.27 3.68 -4.83
C LEU A 189 -15.53 3.21 -5.55
N LYS A 190 -15.36 2.68 -6.77
CA LYS A 190 -16.41 2.07 -7.59
C LYS A 190 -16.03 0.67 -8.01
#